data_2b20d06a6606771aef6197fc04ca3633
#
_entry.id   2b20d06a6606771aef6197fc04ca3633
#
_cell.length_a   1.000
_cell.length_b   1.000
_cell.length_c   1.000
_cell.angle_alpha   90.00
_cell.angle_beta   90.00
_cell.angle_gamma   90.00
#
_symmetry.space_group_name_H-M   'P 1'
#
loop_
_entity.id
_entity.type
_entity.pdbx_description
1 polymer ?
#
loop_
_entity_poly.entity_id
_entity_poly.type
_entity_poly.pdbx_seq_one_letter_code
_entity_poly.pdbx_strand_id
1 'polypeptide(L)'
;QAAVCDAGRAPEDCAERVLTLADGVFDKISEEKSPQGVICVAKDIDKCKKIATIYSEGKIPPARETVVLLESVRDPSNIGAIIRSAAAIGVDRLILSGDCADVYNAKAVRASMGTLFGQQIDRVGDLPGVIRQLRESGRRVFAAALDSGAERLGDFPVEVGDCVIIGNEGHGLSDAVLSAAD
;
A
#
# COMPACT_ATOMS: atom_id res chain seq x y z
N GLN A 1 6.02 12.49 -14.51
CA GLN A 1 6.96 11.39 -14.75
C GLN A 1 7.96 11.42 -13.61
N ALA A 2 7.90 10.42 -12.72
CA ALA A 2 8.99 10.22 -11.79
C ALA A 2 10.21 9.79 -12.62
N ALA A 3 11.21 10.65 -12.68
CA ALA A 3 12.46 10.28 -13.27
C ALA A 3 13.17 9.34 -12.27
N VAL A 4 13.14 8.05 -12.53
CA VAL A 4 14.07 7.11 -11.89
C VAL A 4 15.40 7.34 -12.61
N CYS A 5 16.28 8.12 -11.98
CA CYS A 5 17.64 8.25 -12.48
C CYS A 5 18.35 6.91 -12.25
N ASP A 6 18.78 6.25 -13.31
CA ASP A 6 19.74 5.16 -13.21
C ASP A 6 21.01 5.69 -12.53
N ALA A 7 21.59 4.89 -11.67
CA ALA A 7 22.83 5.26 -10.99
C ALA A 7 23.88 5.67 -12.04
N GLY A 8 24.20 6.98 -12.10
CA GLY A 8 25.17 7.53 -13.03
C GLY A 8 24.64 8.56 -14.04
N ARG A 9 23.32 8.82 -14.09
CA ARG A 9 22.77 9.93 -14.89
C ARG A 9 22.62 11.19 -14.05
N ALA A 10 22.93 12.34 -14.65
CA ALA A 10 22.70 13.63 -14.02
C ALA A 10 21.17 13.90 -13.89
N PRO A 11 20.73 14.64 -12.86
CA PRO A 11 19.31 15.00 -12.68
C PRO A 11 18.72 15.68 -13.92
N GLU A 12 19.51 16.41 -14.67
CA GLU A 12 19.12 17.11 -15.92
C GLU A 12 18.64 16.14 -16.99
N ASP A 13 19.15 14.91 -17.01
CA ASP A 13 18.80 13.90 -18.01
C ASP A 13 17.47 13.20 -17.71
N CYS A 14 16.93 13.39 -16.49
CA CYS A 14 15.80 12.65 -15.97
C CYS A 14 14.57 13.52 -15.69
N ALA A 15 14.71 14.84 -15.65
CA ALA A 15 13.66 15.78 -15.26
C ALA A 15 13.25 16.70 -16.41
N GLU A 16 11.95 17.00 -16.53
CA GLU A 16 11.46 18.02 -17.47
C GLU A 16 12.00 19.42 -17.13
N ARG A 17 12.27 19.67 -15.85
CA ARG A 17 12.77 20.96 -15.37
C ARG A 17 13.61 20.76 -14.11
N VAL A 18 14.79 21.35 -14.08
CA VAL A 18 15.66 21.44 -12.92
C VAL A 18 15.76 22.89 -12.45
N LEU A 19 15.59 23.12 -11.17
CA LEU A 19 15.72 24.42 -10.53
C LEU A 19 16.83 24.35 -9.48
N THR A 20 17.77 25.27 -9.55
CA THR A 20 18.77 25.48 -8.50
C THR A 20 18.24 26.53 -7.53
N LEU A 21 18.22 26.22 -6.24
CA LEU A 21 17.74 27.10 -5.20
C LEU A 21 18.88 27.47 -4.25
N ALA A 22 18.81 28.68 -3.67
CA ALA A 22 19.69 29.05 -2.55
C ALA A 22 19.34 28.22 -1.31
N ASP A 23 20.32 27.88 -0.48
CA ASP A 23 20.17 27.00 0.69
C ASP A 23 19.02 27.47 1.61
N GLY A 24 18.94 28.75 1.94
CA GLY A 24 17.87 29.28 2.80
C GLY A 24 16.46 29.21 2.19
N VAL A 25 16.31 29.03 0.86
CA VAL A 25 15.02 28.75 0.20
C VAL A 25 14.74 27.26 0.24
N PHE A 26 15.76 26.46 -0.05
CA PHE A 26 15.68 25.00 -0.03
C PHE A 26 15.24 24.49 1.35
N ASP A 27 15.86 25.00 2.43
CA ASP A 27 15.54 24.64 3.82
C ASP A 27 14.09 24.95 4.21
N LYS A 28 13.51 26.02 3.63
CA LYS A 28 12.10 26.40 3.90
C LYS A 28 11.07 25.48 3.25
N ILE A 29 11.42 24.86 2.13
CA ILE A 29 10.52 23.95 1.39
C ILE A 29 10.78 22.48 1.68
N SER A 30 11.93 22.18 2.31
CA SER A 30 12.25 20.81 2.71
C SER A 30 11.48 20.44 3.98
N GLU A 31 10.80 19.29 3.96
CA GLU A 31 10.16 18.71 5.15
C GLU A 31 11.14 17.89 6.00
N GLU A 32 12.38 17.74 5.54
CA GLU A 32 13.41 16.92 6.18
C GLU A 32 14.30 17.76 7.12
N LYS A 33 14.64 17.19 8.27
CA LYS A 33 15.58 17.83 9.22
C LYS A 33 17.02 17.86 8.71
N SER A 34 17.38 16.91 7.86
CA SER A 34 18.71 16.80 7.26
C SER A 34 18.56 16.41 5.79
N PRO A 35 18.14 17.34 4.93
CA PRO A 35 17.88 17.07 3.54
C PRO A 35 19.16 16.76 2.76
N GLN A 36 19.06 15.91 1.76
CA GLN A 36 20.20 15.53 0.90
C GLN A 36 20.44 16.52 -0.26
N GLY A 37 19.82 17.71 -0.21
CA GLY A 37 20.01 18.75 -1.21
C GLY A 37 19.23 18.56 -2.50
N VAL A 38 18.30 17.58 -2.57
CA VAL A 38 17.49 17.32 -3.74
C VAL A 38 16.02 17.11 -3.31
N ILE A 39 15.10 17.82 -3.98
CA ILE A 39 13.67 17.59 -3.88
C ILE A 39 13.14 17.28 -5.28
N CYS A 40 12.44 16.16 -5.42
CA CYS A 40 11.81 15.77 -6.66
C CYS A 40 10.28 15.95 -6.58
N VAL A 41 9.71 16.64 -7.54
CA VAL A 41 8.26 16.71 -7.73
C VAL A 41 7.89 15.83 -8.90
N ALA A 42 7.08 14.82 -8.65
CA ALA A 42 6.62 13.88 -9.68
C ALA A 42 5.10 13.97 -9.84
N LYS A 43 4.61 13.67 -11.04
CA LYS A 43 3.17 13.46 -11.25
C LYS A 43 2.77 12.15 -10.55
N ASP A 44 1.55 12.10 -10.03
CA ASP A 44 1.00 10.87 -9.46
C ASP A 44 1.14 9.74 -10.47
N ILE A 45 1.66 8.61 -10.00
CA ILE A 45 1.69 7.40 -10.81
C ILE A 45 0.28 6.84 -10.77
N ASP A 46 -0.44 7.00 -11.88
CA ASP A 46 -1.89 6.70 -12.01
C ASP A 46 -2.31 5.23 -11.74
N LYS A 47 -1.42 4.42 -11.20
CA LYS A 47 -1.74 3.04 -10.82
C LYS A 47 -2.81 2.94 -9.72
N CYS A 48 -2.95 3.96 -8.86
CA CYS A 48 -3.91 3.95 -7.75
C CYS A 48 -5.30 4.54 -8.10
N LYS A 49 -5.45 5.29 -9.21
CA LYS A 49 -6.72 5.96 -9.53
C LYS A 49 -7.77 5.06 -10.21
N LYS A 50 -7.37 3.92 -10.76
CA LYS A 50 -8.28 3.04 -11.54
C LYS A 50 -9.08 2.03 -10.71
N ILE A 51 -9.01 2.06 -9.41
CA ILE A 51 -9.26 0.88 -8.59
C ILE A 51 -10.64 0.86 -7.93
N ALA A 52 -11.22 2.02 -7.63
CA ALA A 52 -12.63 2.07 -7.21
C ALA A 52 -13.58 1.43 -8.27
N THR A 53 -13.14 1.43 -9.53
CA THR A 53 -13.89 0.88 -10.66
C THR A 53 -13.69 -0.63 -10.83
N ILE A 54 -12.53 -1.19 -10.47
CA ILE A 54 -12.22 -2.61 -10.71
C ILE A 54 -13.13 -3.52 -9.89
N TYR A 55 -13.30 -3.22 -8.60
CA TYR A 55 -14.14 -4.04 -7.73
C TYR A 55 -15.65 -3.76 -7.90
N SER A 56 -16.03 -2.54 -8.27
CA SER A 56 -17.42 -2.24 -8.64
C SER A 56 -17.86 -2.93 -9.95
N GLU A 57 -16.91 -3.27 -10.82
CA GLU A 57 -17.16 -4.05 -12.06
C GLU A 57 -16.99 -5.57 -11.86
N GLY A 58 -16.80 -6.06 -10.64
CA GLY A 58 -16.63 -7.49 -10.36
C GLY A 58 -15.31 -8.09 -10.81
N LYS A 59 -14.30 -7.26 -11.06
CA LYS A 59 -12.95 -7.73 -11.42
C LYS A 59 -12.16 -8.07 -10.15
N ILE A 60 -12.03 -9.34 -9.84
CA ILE A 60 -11.25 -9.86 -8.72
C ILE A 60 -9.80 -10.10 -9.17
N PRO A 61 -8.80 -9.95 -8.24
CA PRO A 61 -7.44 -10.34 -8.54
C PRO A 61 -7.35 -11.80 -9.02
N PRO A 62 -6.42 -12.12 -9.93
CA PRO A 62 -6.20 -13.52 -10.33
C PRO A 62 -5.99 -14.43 -9.12
N ALA A 63 -6.52 -15.65 -9.17
CA ALA A 63 -6.52 -16.58 -8.03
C ALA A 63 -5.12 -16.95 -7.50
N ARG A 64 -4.07 -16.73 -8.30
CA ARG A 64 -2.67 -16.99 -7.90
C ARG A 64 -1.97 -15.77 -7.28
N GLU A 65 -2.57 -14.58 -7.35
CA GLU A 65 -1.97 -13.40 -6.73
C GLU A 65 -2.01 -13.51 -5.21
N THR A 66 -0.89 -13.25 -4.56
CA THR A 66 -0.82 -13.07 -3.11
C THR A 66 -1.37 -11.69 -2.77
N VAL A 67 -2.45 -11.64 -1.99
CA VAL A 67 -3.16 -10.40 -1.67
C VAL A 67 -3.16 -10.17 -0.17
N VAL A 68 -2.78 -8.94 0.23
CA VAL A 68 -2.93 -8.47 1.60
C VAL A 68 -3.89 -7.29 1.62
N LEU A 69 -4.87 -7.34 2.51
CA LEU A 69 -5.86 -6.29 2.71
C LEU A 69 -5.50 -5.48 3.98
N LEU A 70 -5.72 -4.19 3.93
CA LEU A 70 -5.43 -3.29 5.05
C LEU A 70 -6.69 -2.49 5.39
N GLU A 71 -7.12 -2.56 6.65
CA GLU A 71 -8.24 -1.76 7.15
C GLU A 71 -7.75 -0.67 8.09
N SER A 72 -8.08 0.58 7.76
CA SER A 72 -7.89 1.76 8.63
C SER A 72 -6.46 1.96 9.15
N VAL A 73 -5.45 1.54 8.40
CA VAL A 73 -4.04 1.82 8.74
C VAL A 73 -3.77 3.30 8.45
N ARG A 74 -3.79 4.14 9.49
CA ARG A 74 -3.82 5.60 9.37
C ARG A 74 -2.45 6.26 9.47
N ASP A 75 -1.45 5.59 10.02
CA ASP A 75 -0.09 6.14 10.05
C ASP A 75 0.58 5.96 8.68
N PRO A 76 0.97 7.06 7.99
CA PRO A 76 1.69 6.96 6.73
C PRO A 76 3.00 6.18 6.82
N SER A 77 3.69 6.22 7.97
CA SER A 77 4.93 5.48 8.17
C SER A 77 4.69 3.97 8.18
N ASN A 78 3.58 3.53 8.80
CA ASN A 78 3.18 2.13 8.85
C ASN A 78 2.76 1.64 7.46
N ILE A 79 1.95 2.43 6.72
CA ILE A 79 1.63 2.12 5.31
C ILE A 79 2.90 1.92 4.48
N GLY A 80 3.86 2.85 4.57
CA GLY A 80 5.11 2.74 3.83
C GLY A 80 5.94 1.51 4.24
N ALA A 81 5.99 1.19 5.53
CA ALA A 81 6.69 -0.01 6.03
C ALA A 81 6.01 -1.31 5.55
N ILE A 82 4.67 -1.35 5.53
CA ILE A 82 3.91 -2.48 5.02
C ILE A 82 4.17 -2.66 3.52
N ILE A 83 4.11 -1.59 2.72
CA ILE A 83 4.41 -1.62 1.29
C ILE A 83 5.82 -2.19 1.05
N ARG A 84 6.82 -1.73 1.80
CA ARG A 84 8.19 -2.23 1.70
C ARG A 84 8.28 -3.72 2.04
N SER A 85 7.65 -4.15 3.14
CA SER A 85 7.67 -5.54 3.57
C SER A 85 6.94 -6.44 2.57
N ALA A 86 5.78 -6.02 2.07
CA ALA A 86 5.00 -6.71 1.07
C ALA A 86 5.82 -6.95 -0.21
N ALA A 87 6.49 -5.91 -0.71
CA ALA A 87 7.37 -6.03 -1.87
C ALA A 87 8.54 -6.98 -1.63
N ALA A 88 9.14 -6.96 -0.42
CA ALA A 88 10.29 -7.80 -0.08
C ALA A 88 9.93 -9.30 -0.02
N ILE A 89 8.72 -9.65 0.41
CA ILE A 89 8.26 -11.05 0.51
C ILE A 89 7.44 -11.51 -0.70
N GLY A 90 7.30 -10.67 -1.72
CA GLY A 90 6.64 -11.03 -2.98
C GLY A 90 5.11 -10.99 -2.94
N VAL A 91 4.52 -10.12 -2.12
CA VAL A 91 3.08 -9.84 -2.19
C VAL A 91 2.77 -9.14 -3.50
N ASP A 92 1.85 -9.68 -4.30
CA ASP A 92 1.52 -9.12 -5.60
C ASP A 92 0.66 -7.86 -5.48
N ARG A 93 -0.25 -7.83 -4.49
CA ARG A 93 -1.24 -6.75 -4.38
C ARG A 93 -1.57 -6.39 -2.95
N LEU A 94 -1.70 -5.09 -2.70
CA LEU A 94 -2.26 -4.53 -1.48
C LEU A 94 -3.63 -3.92 -1.78
N ILE A 95 -4.64 -4.21 -0.96
CA ILE A 95 -5.98 -3.61 -1.03
C ILE A 95 -6.23 -2.82 0.25
N LEU A 96 -6.41 -1.52 0.13
CA LEU A 96 -6.57 -0.61 1.25
C LEU A 96 -8.01 -0.13 1.37
N SER A 97 -8.54 -0.07 2.59
CA SER A 97 -9.80 0.65 2.84
C SER A 97 -9.66 2.15 2.53
N GLY A 98 -10.79 2.80 2.29
CA GLY A 98 -10.83 4.21 1.88
C GLY A 98 -10.20 5.18 2.89
N ASP A 99 -10.20 4.82 4.17
CA ASP A 99 -9.70 5.62 5.29
C ASP A 99 -8.24 5.32 5.71
N CYS A 100 -7.55 4.41 5.00
CA CYS A 100 -6.10 4.26 5.14
C CYS A 100 -5.36 5.55 4.79
N ALA A 101 -4.18 5.75 5.36
CA ALA A 101 -3.33 6.89 5.02
C ALA A 101 -3.03 6.96 3.52
N ASP A 102 -2.75 8.17 3.03
CA ASP A 102 -2.33 8.37 1.66
C ASP A 102 -0.94 7.76 1.43
N VAL A 103 -0.85 6.85 0.47
CA VAL A 103 0.41 6.18 0.10
C VAL A 103 1.43 7.13 -0.50
N TYR A 104 0.98 8.28 -1.04
CA TYR A 104 1.85 9.34 -1.57
C TYR A 104 2.23 10.39 -0.53
N ASN A 105 1.75 10.27 0.72
CA ASN A 105 2.26 11.09 1.80
C ASN A 105 3.79 10.95 1.89
N ALA A 106 4.52 12.05 2.07
CA ALA A 106 5.99 12.06 2.09
C ALA A 106 6.60 11.04 3.07
N LYS A 107 5.96 10.82 4.23
CA LYS A 107 6.39 9.81 5.22
C LYS A 107 6.20 8.38 4.69
N ALA A 108 5.07 8.10 3.98
CA ALA A 108 4.80 6.79 3.40
C ALA A 108 5.79 6.50 2.25
N VAL A 109 5.98 7.45 1.34
CA VAL A 109 6.95 7.34 0.24
C VAL A 109 8.34 7.04 0.78
N ARG A 110 8.78 7.76 1.80
CA ARG A 110 10.08 7.55 2.42
C ARG A 110 10.19 6.19 3.10
N ALA A 111 9.20 5.81 3.91
CA ALA A 111 9.19 4.54 4.63
C ALA A 111 9.14 3.33 3.69
N SER A 112 8.54 3.49 2.49
CA SER A 112 8.50 2.46 1.47
C SER A 112 9.85 2.19 0.79
N MET A 113 10.84 3.06 0.96
CA MET A 113 12.17 2.92 0.35
C MET A 113 12.12 2.72 -1.18
N GLY A 114 11.16 3.36 -1.85
CA GLY A 114 10.96 3.29 -3.31
C GLY A 114 10.13 2.11 -3.81
N THR A 115 9.81 1.12 -2.98
CA THR A 115 9.01 -0.06 -3.40
C THR A 115 7.57 0.30 -3.76
N LEU A 116 7.04 1.42 -3.25
CA LEU A 116 5.75 1.97 -3.62
C LEU A 116 5.54 2.04 -5.14
N PHE A 117 6.58 2.42 -5.88
CA PHE A 117 6.47 2.64 -7.34
C PHE A 117 6.34 1.34 -8.15
N GLY A 118 6.69 0.20 -7.56
CA GLY A 118 6.55 -1.12 -8.18
C GLY A 118 5.35 -1.92 -7.67
N GLN A 119 4.81 -1.59 -6.50
CA GLN A 119 3.75 -2.35 -5.85
C GLN A 119 2.38 -2.08 -6.49
N GLN A 120 1.58 -3.12 -6.68
CA GLN A 120 0.16 -2.98 -7.01
C GLN A 120 -0.61 -2.61 -5.74
N ILE A 121 -1.25 -1.45 -5.75
CA ILE A 121 -1.99 -0.94 -4.58
C ILE A 121 -3.36 -0.48 -5.01
N ASP A 122 -4.39 -1.06 -4.39
CA ASP A 122 -5.78 -0.78 -4.64
C ASP A 122 -6.42 -0.10 -3.43
N ARG A 123 -7.24 0.93 -3.65
CA ARG A 123 -8.00 1.58 -2.60
C ARG A 123 -9.50 1.41 -2.87
N VAL A 124 -10.23 0.89 -1.90
CA VAL A 124 -11.65 0.53 -2.05
C VAL A 124 -12.51 1.22 -0.99
N GLY A 125 -13.74 1.58 -1.37
CA GLY A 125 -14.70 2.18 -0.45
C GLY A 125 -15.46 1.14 0.40
N ASP A 126 -15.66 -0.07 -0.13
CA ASP A 126 -16.36 -1.19 0.56
C ASP A 126 -15.41 -2.39 0.68
N LEU A 127 -14.58 -2.40 1.69
CA LEU A 127 -13.64 -3.50 1.95
C LEU A 127 -14.39 -4.81 2.29
N PRO A 128 -15.44 -4.83 3.13
CA PRO A 128 -16.23 -6.05 3.35
C PRO A 128 -16.84 -6.63 2.07
N GLY A 129 -17.27 -5.79 1.14
CA GLY A 129 -17.76 -6.23 -0.17
C GLY A 129 -16.68 -6.91 -1.00
N VAL A 130 -15.47 -6.37 -1.01
CA VAL A 130 -14.32 -6.99 -1.69
C VAL A 130 -13.96 -8.34 -1.06
N ILE A 131 -13.99 -8.45 0.27
CA ILE A 131 -13.75 -9.71 0.98
C ILE A 131 -14.76 -10.78 0.54
N ARG A 132 -16.05 -10.45 0.53
CA ARG A 132 -17.09 -11.39 0.06
C ARG A 132 -16.84 -11.85 -1.38
N GLN A 133 -16.47 -10.94 -2.29
CA GLN A 133 -16.16 -11.30 -3.68
C GLN A 133 -14.92 -12.21 -3.78
N LEU A 134 -13.88 -11.98 -2.98
CA LEU A 134 -12.71 -12.87 -2.92
C LEU A 134 -13.11 -14.27 -2.47
N ARG A 135 -13.95 -14.39 -1.43
CA ARG A 135 -14.45 -15.68 -0.93
C ARG A 135 -15.37 -16.39 -1.94
N GLU A 136 -16.26 -15.68 -2.61
CA GLU A 136 -17.09 -16.19 -3.69
C GLU A 136 -16.27 -16.72 -4.87
N SER A 137 -15.06 -16.20 -5.07
CA SER A 137 -14.10 -16.71 -6.06
C SER A 137 -13.35 -17.98 -5.61
N GLY A 138 -13.63 -18.48 -4.40
CA GLY A 138 -13.00 -19.67 -3.83
C GLY A 138 -11.71 -19.39 -3.05
N ARG A 139 -11.41 -18.13 -2.71
CA ARG A 139 -10.24 -17.75 -1.90
C ARG A 139 -10.63 -17.67 -0.44
N ARG A 140 -9.74 -18.10 0.46
CA ARG A 140 -9.89 -17.86 1.90
C ARG A 140 -9.31 -16.51 2.26
N VAL A 141 -9.96 -15.82 3.20
CA VAL A 141 -9.56 -14.47 3.62
C VAL A 141 -9.42 -14.45 5.14
N PHE A 142 -8.21 -14.60 5.63
CA PHE A 142 -7.90 -14.67 7.06
C PHE A 142 -7.77 -13.29 7.68
N ALA A 143 -8.46 -13.07 8.78
CA ALA A 143 -8.37 -11.86 9.57
C ALA A 143 -7.29 -12.00 10.66
N ALA A 144 -6.28 -11.13 10.65
CA ALA A 144 -5.31 -11.04 11.73
C ALA A 144 -5.93 -10.31 12.92
N ALA A 145 -6.58 -11.05 13.82
CA ALA A 145 -7.29 -10.52 14.96
C ALA A 145 -6.92 -11.26 16.25
N LEU A 146 -7.06 -10.58 17.39
CA LEU A 146 -6.95 -11.17 18.73
C LEU A 146 -8.37 -11.48 19.22
N ASP A 147 -8.89 -12.64 18.83
CA ASP A 147 -10.19 -13.14 19.27
C ASP A 147 -10.02 -14.47 20.01
N SER A 148 -10.97 -14.78 20.89
CA SER A 148 -11.00 -16.04 21.65
C SER A 148 -11.17 -17.28 20.76
N GLY A 149 -11.72 -17.11 19.55
CA GLY A 149 -11.86 -18.14 18.52
C GLY A 149 -10.72 -18.16 17.49
N ALA A 150 -9.73 -17.26 17.61
CA ALA A 150 -8.66 -17.17 16.62
C ALA A 150 -7.73 -18.39 16.68
N GLU A 151 -7.45 -18.95 15.52
CA GLU A 151 -6.42 -19.99 15.36
C GLU A 151 -5.02 -19.38 15.28
N ARG A 152 -4.02 -20.09 15.76
CA ARG A 152 -2.64 -19.60 15.67
C ARG A 152 -2.09 -19.79 14.26
N LEU A 153 -1.38 -18.79 13.78
CA LEU A 153 -0.68 -18.89 12.51
C LEU A 153 0.30 -20.08 12.57
N GLY A 154 0.15 -21.01 11.63
CA GLY A 154 0.93 -22.25 11.54
C GLY A 154 0.18 -23.49 12.02
N ASP A 155 -0.95 -23.36 12.70
CA ASP A 155 -1.78 -24.49 13.12
C ASP A 155 -2.73 -24.96 11.99
N PHE A 156 -2.83 -24.21 10.91
CA PHE A 156 -3.60 -24.54 9.70
C PHE A 156 -2.76 -24.35 8.42
N PRO A 157 -3.06 -25.12 7.36
CA PRO A 157 -2.34 -24.99 6.10
C PRO A 157 -2.71 -23.69 5.39
N VAL A 158 -1.70 -22.93 4.95
CA VAL A 158 -1.86 -21.78 4.06
C VAL A 158 -1.69 -22.25 2.61
N GLU A 159 -2.59 -21.84 1.73
CA GLU A 159 -2.63 -22.26 0.34
C GLU A 159 -2.39 -21.08 -0.61
N VAL A 160 -2.02 -21.40 -1.85
CA VAL A 160 -1.87 -20.37 -2.90
C VAL A 160 -3.22 -19.74 -3.18
N GLY A 161 -3.27 -18.41 -3.09
CA GLY A 161 -4.50 -17.66 -3.28
C GLY A 161 -5.15 -17.20 -1.97
N ASP A 162 -4.70 -17.68 -0.82
CA ASP A 162 -5.16 -17.16 0.47
C ASP A 162 -4.83 -15.67 0.60
N CYS A 163 -5.71 -14.96 1.27
CA CYS A 163 -5.57 -13.54 1.54
C CYS A 163 -5.46 -13.32 3.05
N VAL A 164 -4.77 -12.26 3.46
CA VAL A 164 -4.67 -11.86 4.86
C VAL A 164 -5.16 -10.44 5.00
N ILE A 165 -5.93 -10.15 6.07
CA ILE A 165 -6.36 -8.81 6.42
C ILE A 165 -5.63 -8.37 7.70
N ILE A 166 -5.09 -7.16 7.65
CA ILE A 166 -4.45 -6.50 8.79
C ILE A 166 -5.23 -5.22 9.10
N GLY A 167 -5.57 -5.03 10.37
CA GLY A 167 -6.34 -3.89 10.85
C GLY A 167 -5.50 -2.74 11.39
N ASN A 168 -6.20 -1.76 11.94
CA ASN A 168 -5.63 -0.62 12.63
C ASN A 168 -4.85 -1.05 13.88
N GLU A 169 -3.78 -0.35 14.21
CA GLU A 169 -2.88 -0.66 15.31
C GLU A 169 -3.55 -0.52 16.69
N GLY A 170 -4.53 0.38 16.83
CA GLY A 170 -5.21 0.66 18.09
C GLY A 170 -6.54 -0.05 18.24
N HIS A 171 -7.28 -0.24 17.16
CA HIS A 171 -8.66 -0.74 17.19
C HIS A 171 -8.82 -2.11 16.53
N GLY A 172 -7.77 -2.61 15.86
CA GLY A 172 -7.84 -3.86 15.11
C GLY A 172 -8.72 -3.76 13.87
N LEU A 173 -9.45 -4.82 13.58
CA LEU A 173 -10.39 -4.94 12.48
C LEU A 173 -11.82 -4.60 12.95
N SER A 174 -12.63 -4.03 12.06
CA SER A 174 -14.04 -3.76 12.34
C SER A 174 -14.88 -5.05 12.35
N ASP A 175 -16.00 -5.04 13.07
CA ASP A 175 -16.94 -6.16 13.09
C ASP A 175 -17.45 -6.53 11.70
N ALA A 176 -17.60 -5.55 10.81
CA ALA A 176 -18.02 -5.76 9.44
C ALA A 176 -16.99 -6.55 8.62
N VAL A 177 -15.70 -6.27 8.83
CA VAL A 177 -14.59 -6.99 8.19
C VAL A 177 -14.44 -8.38 8.80
N LEU A 178 -14.47 -8.49 10.13
CA LEU A 178 -14.41 -9.78 10.84
C LEU A 178 -15.54 -10.72 10.41
N SER A 179 -16.76 -10.20 10.29
CA SER A 179 -17.93 -11.00 9.85
C SER A 179 -17.86 -11.41 8.38
N ALA A 180 -17.08 -10.71 7.56
CA ALA A 180 -16.91 -11.02 6.14
C ALA A 180 -15.77 -12.00 5.87
N ALA A 181 -14.79 -12.11 6.78
CA ALA A 181 -13.63 -13.01 6.70
C ALA A 181 -13.98 -14.47 7.03
N ASP A 182 -13.00 -15.37 6.87
CA ASP A 182 -13.10 -16.80 7.25
C ASP A 182 -12.67 -17.02 8.70
#